data_3985ee9e223800875022ccc656648508
#
_entry.id   3985ee9e223800875022ccc656648508
#
_cell.length_a   1.000
_cell.length_b   1.000
_cell.length_c   1.000
_cell.angle_alpha   90.00
_cell.angle_beta   90.00
_cell.angle_gamma   90.00
#
_symmetry.space_group_name_H-M   'P 1'
#
loop_
_entity.id
_entity.type
_entity.pdbx_description
1 polymer ?
#
loop_
_entity_poly.entity_id
_entity_poly.type
_entity_poly.pdbx_seq_one_letter_code
_entity_poly.pdbx_strand_id
1 'polypeptide(L)'
;MKIFKIILFSILTLLIIGGGFFYYRYYFVFGEGVKSGELNYVVYKGYLFKTYEGKMIQSGFKSSQTTGGIQSNEFIFSIENDSLAKKLEILSGHELDLHYKEYLAPLPWRGNSKYVIDSIVTIRN
;
A
#
# COMPACT_ATOMS: atom_id res chain seq x y z
N MET A 1 -35.19 -6.56 -32.33
CA MET A 1 -35.52 -6.09 -30.98
C MET A 1 -35.06 -7.07 -29.91
N LYS A 2 -35.29 -8.35 -30.09
CA LYS A 2 -34.81 -9.35 -29.13
C LYS A 2 -33.29 -9.40 -29.06
N ILE A 3 -32.65 -9.26 -30.21
CA ILE A 3 -31.16 -9.28 -30.27
C ILE A 3 -30.60 -8.11 -29.49
N PHE A 4 -31.20 -6.94 -29.62
CA PHE A 4 -30.75 -5.76 -28.89
C PHE A 4 -30.82 -5.97 -27.37
N LYS A 5 -31.93 -6.57 -26.91
CA LYS A 5 -32.06 -6.85 -25.48
C LYS A 5 -31.08 -7.87 -24.98
N ILE A 6 -30.76 -8.86 -25.80
CA ILE A 6 -29.76 -9.89 -25.44
C ILE A 6 -28.38 -9.25 -25.35
N ILE A 7 -28.05 -8.41 -26.32
CA ILE A 7 -26.74 -7.72 -26.32
C ILE A 7 -26.64 -6.81 -25.11
N LEU A 8 -27.69 -6.06 -24.83
CA LEU A 8 -27.69 -5.14 -23.69
C LEU A 8 -27.53 -5.91 -22.38
N PHE A 9 -28.26 -7.01 -22.22
CA PHE A 9 -28.19 -7.83 -21.04
C PHE A 9 -26.79 -8.45 -20.88
N SER A 10 -26.21 -8.88 -21.99
CA SER A 10 -24.86 -9.46 -21.97
C SER A 10 -23.82 -8.43 -21.56
N ILE A 11 -23.90 -7.22 -22.08
CA ILE A 11 -22.99 -6.14 -21.72
C ILE A 11 -23.14 -5.82 -20.22
N LEU A 12 -24.37 -5.74 -19.73
CA LEU A 12 -24.60 -5.45 -18.33
C LEU A 12 -24.01 -6.54 -17.44
N THR A 13 -24.18 -7.80 -17.82
CA THR A 13 -23.61 -8.91 -17.07
C THR A 13 -22.09 -8.85 -17.03
N LEU A 14 -21.48 -8.54 -18.16
CA LEU A 14 -20.01 -8.40 -18.23
C LEU A 14 -19.51 -7.25 -17.36
N LEU A 15 -20.26 -6.16 -17.33
CA LEU A 15 -19.89 -5.02 -16.48
C LEU A 15 -19.96 -5.38 -15.00
N ILE A 16 -20.98 -6.13 -14.61
CA ILE A 16 -21.12 -6.54 -13.21
C ILE A 16 -19.98 -7.48 -12.82
N ILE A 17 -19.69 -8.46 -13.67
CA ILE A 17 -18.63 -9.42 -13.39
C ILE A 17 -17.27 -8.70 -13.36
N GLY A 18 -17.01 -7.86 -14.35
CA GLY A 18 -15.76 -7.10 -14.43
C GLY A 18 -15.59 -6.15 -13.26
N GLY A 19 -16.67 -5.47 -12.89
CA GLY A 19 -16.64 -4.54 -11.75
C GLY A 19 -16.40 -5.26 -10.44
N GLY A 20 -17.03 -6.42 -10.26
CA GLY A 20 -16.82 -7.22 -9.07
C GLY A 20 -15.39 -7.73 -8.97
N PHE A 21 -14.85 -8.20 -10.10
CA PHE A 21 -13.47 -8.66 -10.15
C PHE A 21 -12.50 -7.52 -9.85
N PHE A 22 -12.76 -6.34 -10.45
CA PHE A 22 -11.92 -5.17 -10.23
C PHE A 22 -11.94 -4.77 -8.75
N TYR A 23 -13.13 -4.72 -8.17
CA TYR A 23 -13.26 -4.38 -6.75
C TYR A 23 -12.49 -5.37 -5.88
N TYR A 24 -12.66 -6.66 -6.13
CA TYR A 24 -12.00 -7.69 -5.34
C TYR A 24 -10.47 -7.55 -5.44
N ARG A 25 -9.97 -7.39 -6.67
CA ARG A 25 -8.53 -7.35 -6.88
C ARG A 25 -7.88 -6.11 -6.27
N TYR A 26 -8.55 -4.96 -6.33
CA TYR A 26 -7.93 -3.69 -5.96
C TYR A 26 -8.39 -3.12 -4.63
N TYR A 27 -9.56 -3.48 -4.17
CA TYR A 27 -10.13 -2.90 -2.95
C TYR A 27 -10.31 -3.90 -1.82
N PHE A 28 -10.17 -5.18 -2.10
CA PHE A 28 -10.27 -6.17 -1.05
C PHE A 28 -9.02 -6.11 -0.16
N VAL A 29 -9.22 -5.95 1.14
CA VAL A 29 -8.12 -5.96 2.09
C VAL A 29 -7.75 -7.41 2.36
N PHE A 30 -6.67 -7.86 1.74
CA PHE A 30 -6.18 -9.22 1.87
C PHE A 30 -5.66 -9.49 3.27
N GLY A 31 -4.98 -8.51 3.86
CA GLY A 31 -4.45 -8.63 5.19
C GLY A 31 -4.20 -7.27 5.81
N GLU A 32 -3.94 -7.26 7.10
CA GLU A 32 -3.56 -6.04 7.80
C GLU A 32 -2.73 -6.40 9.01
N GLY A 33 -1.97 -5.45 9.48
CA GLY A 33 -1.11 -5.70 10.61
C GLY A 33 -0.29 -4.49 10.98
N VAL A 34 0.68 -4.71 11.84
CA VAL A 34 1.56 -3.65 12.32
C VAL A 34 2.99 -4.05 12.01
N LYS A 35 3.76 -3.13 11.47
CA LYS A 35 5.19 -3.32 11.25
C LYS A 35 5.96 -2.27 12.01
N SER A 36 7.05 -2.70 12.61
CA SER A 36 7.92 -1.83 13.38
C SER A 36 9.24 -1.64 12.66
N GLY A 37 9.76 -0.44 12.70
CA GLY A 37 11.04 -0.17 12.07
C GLY A 37 11.38 1.30 12.12
N GLU A 38 12.52 1.62 11.51
CA GLU A 38 12.99 2.98 11.38
C GLU A 38 12.54 3.53 10.03
N LEU A 39 11.82 4.63 10.06
CA LEU A 39 11.33 5.27 8.84
C LEU A 39 12.50 5.90 8.09
N ASN A 40 12.69 5.48 6.85
CA ASN A 40 13.78 5.96 6.05
C ASN A 40 13.42 7.26 5.32
N TYR A 41 12.30 7.23 4.59
CA TYR A 41 11.85 8.41 3.88
C TYR A 41 10.37 8.29 3.52
N VAL A 42 9.78 9.42 3.18
CA VAL A 42 8.46 9.49 2.56
C VAL A 42 8.57 10.52 1.43
N VAL A 43 8.17 10.14 0.24
CA VAL A 43 8.23 11.00 -0.93
C VAL A 43 6.89 11.02 -1.64
N TYR A 44 6.65 12.09 -2.40
CA TYR A 44 5.44 12.24 -3.19
C TYR A 44 5.85 12.18 -4.65
N LYS A 45 5.50 11.09 -5.33
CA LYS A 45 5.98 10.86 -6.69
C LYS A 45 4.97 10.06 -7.51
N GLY A 46 5.16 10.09 -8.81
CA GLY A 46 4.33 9.35 -9.75
C GLY A 46 4.40 9.98 -11.11
N TYR A 47 4.05 9.20 -12.11
CA TYR A 47 4.06 9.70 -13.49
C TYR A 47 2.76 10.40 -13.82
N LEU A 48 1.66 9.69 -13.72
CA LEU A 48 0.34 10.22 -14.03
C LEU A 48 -0.41 10.60 -12.77
N PHE A 49 -0.40 9.69 -11.81
CA PHE A 49 -0.99 9.92 -10.49
C PHE A 49 0.12 9.94 -9.46
N LYS A 50 0.26 11.05 -8.76
CA LYS A 50 1.27 11.16 -7.71
C LYS A 50 0.73 10.65 -6.40
N THR A 51 1.51 9.83 -5.73
CA THR A 51 1.14 9.24 -4.47
C THR A 51 2.31 9.33 -3.49
N TYR A 52 1.98 9.29 -2.21
CA TYR A 52 3.02 9.27 -1.18
C TYR A 52 3.53 7.84 -1.04
N GLU A 53 4.84 7.70 -1.15
CA GLU A 53 5.52 6.40 -1.02
C GLU A 53 6.56 6.51 0.06
N GLY A 54 6.66 5.48 0.89
CA GLY A 54 7.61 5.48 1.97
C GLY A 54 8.37 4.18 2.06
N LYS A 55 9.44 4.24 2.83
CA LYS A 55 10.29 3.08 3.05
C LYS A 55 10.73 3.05 4.50
N MET A 56 10.63 1.89 5.09
CA MET A 56 10.98 1.66 6.47
C MET A 56 11.91 0.46 6.54
N ILE A 57 12.90 0.55 7.42
CA ILE A 57 13.80 -0.57 7.69
C ILE A 57 13.26 -1.30 8.91
N GLN A 58 12.87 -2.55 8.70
CA GLN A 58 12.20 -3.32 9.74
C GLN A 58 13.11 -3.62 10.92
N SER A 59 12.56 -3.49 12.10
CA SER A 59 13.28 -3.79 13.34
C SER A 59 13.49 -5.28 13.48
N GLY A 60 14.53 -5.64 14.22
CA GLY A 60 14.77 -7.03 14.57
C GLY A 60 15.61 -7.81 13.57
N PHE A 61 15.94 -7.21 12.43
CA PHE A 61 16.72 -7.90 11.43
C PHE A 61 18.21 -7.55 11.47
N LYS A 62 18.60 -6.66 12.35
CA LYS A 62 20.01 -6.24 12.43
C LYS A 62 20.93 -7.37 12.83
N SER A 63 20.45 -8.23 13.72
CA SER A 63 21.28 -9.35 14.18
C SER A 63 21.51 -10.41 13.11
N SER A 64 20.62 -10.51 12.15
CA SER A 64 20.78 -11.51 11.12
C SER A 64 21.80 -11.09 10.04
N GLN A 65 22.25 -9.87 10.08
CA GLN A 65 23.22 -9.37 9.14
C GLN A 65 24.63 -9.89 9.38
N THR A 66 24.84 -10.53 10.50
CA THR A 66 26.14 -11.11 10.82
C THR A 66 26.54 -12.22 9.87
N THR A 67 25.61 -12.73 9.10
CA THR A 67 25.92 -13.80 8.15
C THR A 67 26.55 -13.30 6.87
N GLY A 68 26.74 -12.00 6.74
CA GLY A 68 27.39 -11.43 5.57
C GLY A 68 26.49 -11.28 4.36
N GLY A 69 25.28 -11.72 4.45
CA GLY A 69 24.32 -11.54 3.37
C GLY A 69 23.70 -10.16 3.41
N ILE A 70 23.63 -9.52 2.27
CA ILE A 70 22.90 -8.28 2.17
C ILE A 70 21.43 -8.64 2.07
N GLN A 71 20.74 -8.59 3.18
CA GLN A 71 19.32 -8.87 3.19
C GLN A 71 18.56 -7.57 3.28
N SER A 72 17.65 -7.42 2.34
CA SER A 72 16.79 -6.26 2.33
C SER A 72 15.70 -6.48 3.37
N ASN A 73 15.77 -5.75 4.46
CA ASN A 73 14.75 -5.77 5.49
C ASN A 73 13.85 -4.55 5.33
N GLU A 74 13.73 -4.10 4.12
CA GLU A 74 12.98 -2.91 3.79
C GLU A 74 11.51 -3.24 3.66
N PHE A 75 10.68 -2.33 4.13
CA PHE A 75 9.26 -2.39 3.93
C PHE A 75 8.86 -1.15 3.14
N ILE A 76 8.44 -1.37 1.91
CA ILE A 76 8.03 -0.29 1.02
C ILE A 76 6.51 -0.23 1.04
N PHE A 77 5.98 0.97 1.23
CA PHE A 77 4.54 1.16 1.40
C PHE A 77 4.08 2.44 0.75
N SER A 78 2.77 2.52 0.55
CA SER A 78 2.12 3.72 0.05
C SER A 78 1.28 4.33 1.16
N ILE A 79 1.00 5.62 1.04
CA ILE A 79 0.16 6.32 2.01
C ILE A 79 -0.92 7.05 1.24
N GLU A 80 -2.16 6.72 1.52
CA GLU A 80 -3.29 7.31 0.82
C GLU A 80 -3.72 8.64 1.44
N ASN A 81 -3.60 8.74 2.76
CA ASN A 81 -4.04 9.92 3.51
C ASN A 81 -2.96 10.99 3.52
N ASP A 82 -3.26 12.16 2.96
CA ASP A 82 -2.30 13.26 2.87
C ASP A 82 -1.83 13.75 4.23
N SER A 83 -2.72 13.87 5.18
CA SER A 83 -2.36 14.34 6.52
C SER A 83 -1.39 13.39 7.19
N LEU A 84 -1.66 12.11 7.07
CA LEU A 84 -0.78 11.07 7.62
C LEU A 84 0.58 11.09 6.94
N ALA A 85 0.60 11.26 5.62
CA ALA A 85 1.85 11.29 4.87
C ALA A 85 2.71 12.46 5.30
N LYS A 86 2.13 13.63 5.46
CA LYS A 86 2.87 14.81 5.89
C LYS A 86 3.42 14.65 7.30
N LYS A 87 2.66 14.00 8.16
CA LYS A 87 3.11 13.71 9.51
C LYS A 87 4.30 12.75 9.48
N LEU A 88 4.25 11.74 8.61
CA LEU A 88 5.32 10.78 8.48
C LEU A 88 6.58 11.41 7.88
N GLU A 89 6.44 12.38 6.98
CA GLU A 89 7.60 13.06 6.42
C GLU A 89 8.47 13.68 7.51
N ILE A 90 7.83 14.24 8.52
CA ILE A 90 8.54 14.88 9.64
C ILE A 90 9.22 13.83 10.52
N LEU A 91 8.73 12.61 10.50
CA LEU A 91 9.20 11.55 11.39
C LEU A 91 10.29 10.67 10.76
N SER A 92 10.85 11.07 9.63
CA SER A 92 11.94 10.32 9.01
C SER A 92 13.11 10.19 10.00
N GLY A 93 13.66 9.00 10.10
CA GLY A 93 14.72 8.70 11.04
C GLY A 93 14.25 8.20 12.40
N HIS A 94 12.98 8.27 12.68
CA HIS A 94 12.41 7.78 13.94
C HIS A 94 11.96 6.34 13.81
N GLU A 95 11.97 5.63 14.94
CA GLU A 95 11.39 4.30 14.99
C GLU A 95 9.89 4.41 15.22
N LEU A 96 9.15 3.70 14.38
CA LEU A 96 7.69 3.77 14.39
C LEU A 96 7.09 2.38 14.34
N ASP A 97 5.89 2.28 14.87
CA ASP A 97 5.02 1.14 14.64
C ASP A 97 3.88 1.63 13.77
N LEU A 98 3.76 1.08 12.59
CA LEU A 98 2.79 1.54 11.61
C LEU A 98 1.77 0.44 11.32
N HIS A 99 0.51 0.81 11.29
CA HIS A 99 -0.55 -0.11 10.87
C HIS A 99 -0.73 -0.01 9.37
N TYR A 100 -0.83 -1.15 8.72
CA TYR A 100 -0.95 -1.20 7.27
C TYR A 100 -2.07 -2.14 6.85
N LYS A 101 -2.55 -1.90 5.65
CA LYS A 101 -3.46 -2.79 4.95
C LYS A 101 -2.77 -3.33 3.72
N GLU A 102 -2.94 -4.61 3.46
CA GLU A 102 -2.39 -5.23 2.27
C GLU A 102 -3.51 -5.53 1.30
N TYR A 103 -3.35 -5.05 0.07
CA TYR A 103 -4.29 -5.31 -1.01
C TYR A 103 -3.68 -6.36 -1.94
N LEU A 104 -4.52 -6.95 -2.80
CA LEU A 104 -4.01 -7.95 -3.74
C LEU A 104 -3.13 -7.34 -4.81
N ALA A 105 -3.40 -6.10 -5.18
CA ALA A 105 -2.61 -5.40 -6.20
C ALA A 105 -2.60 -3.90 -5.94
N PRO A 106 -1.55 -3.20 -6.39
CA PRO A 106 -1.51 -1.75 -6.26
C PRO A 106 -2.45 -1.07 -7.24
N LEU A 107 -2.88 0.15 -6.91
CA LEU A 107 -3.67 1.01 -7.78
C LEU A 107 -2.87 2.27 -8.07
N PRO A 108 -2.85 2.75 -9.32
CA PRO A 108 -2.05 3.93 -9.67
C PRO A 108 -2.41 5.18 -8.85
N TRP A 109 -3.68 5.36 -8.55
CA TRP A 109 -4.10 6.57 -7.82
C TRP A 109 -4.10 6.40 -6.31
N ARG A 110 -3.90 5.18 -5.82
CA ARG A 110 -3.80 4.91 -4.38
C ARG A 110 -2.35 4.82 -3.94
N GLY A 111 -1.50 4.20 -4.75
CA GLY A 111 -0.11 4.04 -4.44
C GLY A 111 0.54 2.98 -5.29
N ASN A 112 1.86 3.01 -5.34
CA ASN A 112 2.62 2.05 -6.13
C ASN A 112 2.85 0.74 -5.40
N SER A 113 2.54 0.69 -4.11
CA SER A 113 2.68 -0.51 -3.31
C SER A 113 1.32 -1.08 -2.97
N LYS A 114 1.24 -2.39 -2.83
CA LYS A 114 0.02 -3.03 -2.36
C LYS A 114 -0.15 -2.88 -0.84
N TYR A 115 0.89 -2.42 -0.15
CA TYR A 115 0.82 -2.12 1.28
C TYR A 115 0.54 -0.65 1.46
N VAL A 116 -0.51 -0.33 2.19
CA VAL A 116 -0.93 1.05 2.42
C VAL A 116 -0.99 1.30 3.92
N ILE A 117 -0.25 2.31 4.36
CA ILE A 117 -0.24 2.69 5.77
C ILE A 117 -1.49 3.52 6.05
N ASP A 118 -2.23 3.14 7.07
CA ASP A 118 -3.45 3.85 7.44
C ASP A 118 -3.37 4.56 8.78
N SER A 119 -2.39 4.21 9.63
CA SER A 119 -2.25 4.91 10.90
C SER A 119 -0.89 4.65 11.52
N ILE A 120 -0.52 5.54 12.43
CA ILE A 120 0.68 5.38 13.24
C ILE A 120 0.23 4.84 14.59
N VAL A 121 0.74 3.67 14.96
CA VAL A 121 0.38 3.05 16.24
C VAL A 121 1.20 3.68 17.36
N THR A 122 2.51 3.73 17.18
CA THR A 122 3.40 4.24 18.22
C THR A 122 4.57 4.94 17.55
N ILE A 123 5.05 6.01 18.19
CA ILE A 123 6.25 6.70 17.77
C ILE A 123 7.29 6.45 18.85
N ARG A 124 8.41 5.85 18.44
CA ARG A 124 9.54 5.60 19.34
C ARG A 124 10.72 6.41 18.85
N ASN A 125 11.61 6.66 19.76
CA ASN A 125 12.79 7.44 19.38
C ASN A 125 13.92 6.55 18.95
#